data_e66852cbd3e625890730463365142d46
#
_entry.id   e66852cbd3e625890730463365142d46
#
_cell.length_a   1.000
_cell.length_b   1.000
_cell.length_c   1.000
_cell.angle_alpha   90.00
_cell.angle_beta   90.00
_cell.angle_gamma   90.00
#
_symmetry.space_group_name_H-M   'P 1'
#
loop_
_entity.id
_entity.type
_entity.pdbx_description
1 polymer ?
#
loop_
_entity_poly.entity_id
_entity_poly.type
_entity_poly.pdbx_seq_one_letter_code
_entity_poly.pdbx_strand_id
1 'polypeptide(L)'
;MSQHYREIITKAVVGKGRKFTQSSHTLAPKNRPTSILGCWVINHEYKAKKSGSNVEVDGRYDINIWYSYNNNTKTEVWTETVSYKDNIKLRYKDEDSIGDDYEVIVRVLQQPNCLECTISPNGNKTIVQVERELLAEVIGETKVCVAVNPKGCDDEDEFDIDVDDDEFEDLDPDFILGDDE
;
A
#
# COMPACT_ATOMS: atom_id res chain seq x y z
N MET A 1 -28.57 -36.56 -3.99
CA MET A 1 -27.18 -36.86 -3.58
C MET A 1 -26.88 -36.17 -2.26
N SER A 2 -26.44 -36.91 -1.28
CA SER A 2 -26.02 -36.33 0.01
C SER A 2 -24.69 -35.61 -0.20
N GLN A 3 -24.69 -34.30 -0.11
CA GLN A 3 -23.45 -33.53 -0.10
C GLN A 3 -22.73 -33.79 1.25
N HIS A 4 -21.51 -34.27 1.17
CA HIS A 4 -20.66 -34.39 2.34
C HIS A 4 -19.90 -33.09 2.56
N TYR A 5 -19.99 -32.56 3.76
CA TYR A 5 -19.25 -31.39 4.20
C TYR A 5 -18.15 -31.80 5.15
N ARG A 6 -17.03 -31.08 5.08
CA ARG A 6 -15.90 -31.27 6.00
C ARG A 6 -15.50 -29.92 6.55
N GLU A 7 -15.31 -29.85 7.85
CA GLU A 7 -14.72 -28.70 8.51
C GLU A 7 -13.20 -28.79 8.42
N ILE A 8 -12.58 -27.71 7.95
CA ILE A 8 -11.13 -27.59 7.90
C ILE A 8 -10.68 -26.37 8.68
N ILE A 9 -9.48 -26.47 9.25
CA ILE A 9 -8.79 -25.35 9.89
C ILE A 9 -7.69 -24.92 8.93
N THR A 10 -7.66 -23.65 8.59
CA THR A 10 -6.70 -23.08 7.65
C THR A 10 -6.33 -21.66 8.03
N LYS A 11 -5.21 -21.18 7.50
CA LYS A 11 -4.87 -19.77 7.57
C LYS A 11 -5.65 -19.00 6.51
N ALA A 12 -6.22 -17.87 6.92
CA ALA A 12 -6.98 -17.00 6.04
C ALA A 12 -6.84 -15.54 6.49
N VAL A 13 -7.33 -14.62 5.68
CA VAL A 13 -7.47 -13.23 6.08
C VAL A 13 -8.65 -13.13 7.06
N VAL A 14 -8.34 -12.99 8.34
CA VAL A 14 -9.34 -12.91 9.42
C VAL A 14 -9.69 -11.49 9.82
N GLY A 15 -8.95 -10.52 9.32
CA GLY A 15 -9.22 -9.10 9.52
C GLY A 15 -8.71 -8.26 8.36
N LYS A 16 -9.44 -7.21 8.02
CA LYS A 16 -9.09 -6.30 6.94
C LYS A 16 -9.57 -4.89 7.22
N GLY A 17 -8.72 -3.93 6.96
CA GLY A 17 -9.04 -2.52 7.10
C GLY A 17 -8.19 -1.66 6.19
N ARG A 18 -8.68 -0.46 5.93
CA ARG A 18 -8.02 0.48 5.03
C ARG A 18 -8.14 1.89 5.58
N LYS A 19 -7.12 2.70 5.40
CA LYS A 19 -7.12 4.09 5.85
C LYS A 19 -6.41 5.00 4.86
N PHE A 20 -7.12 6.02 4.45
CA PHE A 20 -6.59 7.19 3.76
C PHE A 20 -6.28 8.28 4.79
N THR A 21 -5.11 8.89 4.71
CA THR A 21 -4.68 9.93 5.64
C THR A 21 -4.07 11.10 4.89
N GLN A 22 -4.49 12.29 5.27
CA GLN A 22 -3.84 13.55 4.91
C GLN A 22 -3.19 14.13 6.16
N SER A 23 -1.93 14.51 6.05
CA SER A 23 -1.15 15.09 7.14
C SER A 23 -0.55 16.42 6.72
N SER A 24 -0.52 17.37 7.64
CA SER A 24 0.16 18.64 7.44
C SER A 24 1.43 18.69 8.27
N HIS A 25 2.55 18.99 7.63
CA HIS A 25 3.85 19.10 8.28
C HIS A 25 4.38 20.51 8.13
N THR A 26 4.86 21.07 9.24
CA THR A 26 5.52 22.37 9.24
C THR A 26 7.02 22.14 9.34
N LEU A 27 7.75 22.54 8.31
CA LEU A 27 9.19 22.38 8.20
C LEU A 27 9.89 23.72 8.31
N ALA A 28 11.10 23.70 8.88
CA ALA A 28 11.90 24.90 9.08
C ALA A 28 13.21 24.81 8.26
N PRO A 29 13.21 25.17 6.98
CA PRO A 29 14.41 25.23 6.17
C PRO A 29 15.46 26.14 6.79
N LYS A 30 16.72 25.83 6.54
CA LYS A 30 17.86 26.59 7.06
C LYS A 30 17.80 28.06 6.66
N ASN A 31 17.43 28.34 5.42
CA ASN A 31 17.31 29.69 4.91
C ASN A 31 15.83 30.07 4.77
N ARG A 32 15.52 31.34 4.95
CA ARG A 32 14.17 31.83 4.77
C ARG A 32 13.73 31.69 3.31
N PRO A 33 12.70 30.90 3.00
CA PRO A 33 12.29 30.69 1.63
C PRO A 33 11.67 31.93 1.00
N THR A 34 12.01 32.17 -0.26
CA THR A 34 11.38 33.19 -1.09
C THR A 34 10.27 32.58 -1.94
N SER A 35 10.54 31.42 -2.57
CA SER A 35 9.54 30.68 -3.33
C SER A 35 9.81 29.18 -3.28
N ILE A 36 8.76 28.39 -3.40
CA ILE A 36 8.83 26.93 -3.49
C ILE A 36 8.94 26.53 -4.96
N LEU A 37 9.97 25.77 -5.29
CA LEU A 37 10.25 25.28 -6.65
C LEU A 37 9.80 23.85 -6.85
N GLY A 38 9.81 23.03 -5.80
CA GLY A 38 9.36 21.65 -5.85
C GLY A 38 9.27 21.03 -4.45
N CYS A 39 8.49 19.98 -4.33
CA CYS A 39 8.35 19.20 -3.11
C CYS A 39 8.06 17.75 -3.46
N TRP A 40 8.76 16.82 -2.83
CA TRP A 40 8.55 15.38 -3.04
C TRP A 40 8.87 14.60 -1.77
N VAL A 41 8.30 13.40 -1.68
CA VAL A 41 8.43 12.49 -0.55
C VAL A 41 9.14 11.23 -1.01
N ILE A 42 10.13 10.79 -0.24
CA ILE A 42 10.92 9.57 -0.50
C ILE A 42 11.18 8.80 0.79
N ASN A 43 11.80 7.62 0.65
CA ASN A 43 12.27 6.79 1.78
C ASN A 43 11.15 6.44 2.78
N HIS A 44 9.99 6.04 2.26
CA HIS A 44 8.91 5.57 3.11
C HIS A 44 9.24 4.21 3.72
N GLU A 45 9.28 4.17 5.04
CA GLU A 45 9.48 2.96 5.84
C GLU A 45 8.36 2.86 6.88
N TYR A 46 7.90 1.66 7.14
CA TYR A 46 6.86 1.43 8.15
C TYR A 46 6.95 0.02 8.72
N LYS A 47 6.36 -0.13 9.90
CA LYS A 47 6.10 -1.42 10.55
C LYS A 47 4.71 -1.40 11.16
N ALA A 48 4.10 -2.56 11.26
CA ALA A 48 2.75 -2.69 11.73
C ALA A 48 2.61 -3.76 12.81
N LYS A 49 1.66 -3.57 13.70
CA LYS A 49 1.27 -4.56 14.70
C LYS A 49 -0.24 -4.54 14.92
N LYS A 50 -0.79 -5.70 15.27
CA LYS A 50 -2.20 -5.80 15.70
C LYS A 50 -2.35 -5.24 17.12
N SER A 51 -3.33 -4.38 17.32
CA SER A 51 -3.69 -3.82 18.61
C SER A 51 -5.21 -3.91 18.80
N GLY A 52 -5.67 -4.92 19.52
CA GLY A 52 -7.09 -5.17 19.68
C GLY A 52 -7.80 -5.40 18.34
N SER A 53 -8.78 -4.56 18.04
CA SER A 53 -9.52 -4.59 16.76
C SER A 53 -8.96 -3.65 15.70
N ASN A 54 -7.76 -3.13 15.92
CA ASN A 54 -7.07 -2.21 15.02
C ASN A 54 -5.68 -2.74 14.65
N VAL A 55 -5.12 -2.18 13.61
CA VAL A 55 -3.72 -2.34 13.25
C VAL A 55 -3.04 -0.98 13.39
N GLU A 56 -2.02 -0.91 14.23
CA GLU A 56 -1.19 0.28 14.36
C GLU A 56 -0.02 0.21 13.38
N VAL A 57 0.17 1.28 12.61
CA VAL A 57 1.28 1.43 11.70
C VAL A 57 2.14 2.60 12.16
N ASP A 58 3.39 2.31 12.47
CA ASP A 58 4.41 3.31 12.74
C ASP A 58 5.27 3.46 11.49
N GLY A 59 5.30 4.65 10.92
CA GLY A 59 6.03 4.91 9.71
C GLY A 59 6.82 6.21 9.75
N ARG A 60 7.69 6.37 8.77
CA ARG A 60 8.47 7.59 8.54
C ARG A 60 8.74 7.77 7.05
N TYR A 61 8.95 8.98 6.65
CA TYR A 61 9.39 9.33 5.32
C TYR A 61 10.16 10.63 5.32
N ASP A 62 10.89 10.88 4.25
CA ASP A 62 11.64 12.11 4.06
C ASP A 62 10.88 13.05 3.13
N ILE A 63 10.73 14.29 3.55
CA ILE A 63 10.18 15.37 2.72
C ILE A 63 11.35 16.19 2.21
N ASN A 64 11.42 16.35 0.89
CA ASN A 64 12.37 17.21 0.24
C ASN A 64 11.65 18.44 -0.31
N ILE A 65 12.17 19.60 0.01
CA ILE A 65 11.67 20.87 -0.51
C ILE A 65 12.81 21.54 -1.28
N TRP A 66 12.57 21.75 -2.55
CA TRP A 66 13.42 22.57 -3.38
C TRP A 66 12.86 24.00 -3.39
N TYR A 67 13.64 24.94 -2.90
CA TYR A 67 13.18 26.31 -2.70
C TYR A 67 14.28 27.31 -3.09
N SER A 68 13.83 28.52 -3.43
CA SER A 68 14.71 29.66 -3.59
C SER A 68 14.74 30.52 -2.33
N TYR A 69 15.84 31.20 -2.13
CA TYR A 69 16.02 32.14 -1.03
C TYR A 69 16.90 33.33 -1.46
N ASN A 70 17.07 34.29 -0.59
CA ASN A 70 17.83 35.50 -0.86
C ASN A 70 17.29 36.22 -2.12
N ASN A 71 16.01 36.58 -2.10
CA ASN A 71 15.29 37.21 -3.22
C ASN A 71 15.39 36.44 -4.54
N ASN A 72 15.21 35.12 -4.51
CA ASN A 72 15.29 34.23 -5.66
C ASN A 72 16.69 34.15 -6.31
N THR A 73 17.75 34.51 -5.62
CA THR A 73 19.12 34.48 -6.17
C THR A 73 19.83 33.16 -5.93
N LYS A 74 19.36 32.38 -4.95
CA LYS A 74 19.96 31.10 -4.55
C LYS A 74 18.88 30.06 -4.40
N THR A 75 19.23 28.79 -4.60
CA THR A 75 18.37 27.64 -4.42
C THR A 75 19.01 26.59 -3.52
N GLU A 76 18.20 25.82 -2.83
CA GLU A 76 18.63 24.74 -1.94
C GLU A 76 17.54 23.68 -1.88
N VAL A 77 17.95 22.45 -1.62
CA VAL A 77 17.04 21.36 -1.23
C VAL A 77 17.16 21.15 0.28
N TRP A 78 16.03 21.28 0.97
CA TRP A 78 15.90 21.00 2.38
C TRP A 78 15.23 19.64 2.57
N THR A 79 15.85 18.76 3.35
CA THR A 79 15.32 17.43 3.66
C THR A 79 15.02 17.32 5.13
N GLU A 80 13.83 16.83 5.46
CA GLU A 80 13.45 16.58 6.84
C GLU A 80 12.69 15.26 6.93
N THR A 81 13.06 14.43 7.90
CA THR A 81 12.39 13.16 8.17
C THR A 81 11.23 13.39 9.13
N VAL A 82 10.05 12.94 8.74
CA VAL A 82 8.86 12.99 9.58
C VAL A 82 8.36 11.59 9.89
N SER A 83 7.85 11.41 11.10
CA SER A 83 7.26 10.15 11.55
C SER A 83 5.75 10.29 11.67
N TYR A 84 5.05 9.19 11.45
CA TYR A 84 3.60 9.14 11.63
C TYR A 84 3.18 7.86 12.34
N LYS A 85 2.00 7.90 12.92
CA LYS A 85 1.33 6.75 13.49
C LYS A 85 -0.10 6.71 12.94
N ASP A 86 -0.43 5.64 12.24
CA ASP A 86 -1.78 5.38 11.74
C ASP A 86 -2.42 4.24 12.53
N ASN A 87 -3.65 4.44 12.91
CA ASN A 87 -4.47 3.43 13.55
C ASN A 87 -5.56 3.00 12.57
N ILE A 88 -5.42 1.81 12.00
CA ILE A 88 -6.32 1.28 10.98
C ILE A 88 -7.36 0.38 11.66
N LYS A 89 -8.61 0.80 11.62
CA LYS A 89 -9.71 -0.01 12.13
C LYS A 89 -10.00 -1.17 11.17
N LEU A 90 -10.04 -2.38 11.72
CA LEU A 90 -10.44 -3.56 10.98
C LEU A 90 -11.96 -3.55 10.82
N ARG A 91 -12.43 -3.33 9.59
CA ARG A 91 -13.85 -3.33 9.25
C ARG A 91 -14.40 -4.71 9.01
N TYR A 92 -13.58 -5.60 8.46
CA TYR A 92 -13.85 -7.02 8.36
C TYR A 92 -13.14 -7.75 9.49
N LYS A 93 -13.89 -8.60 10.18
CA LYS A 93 -13.37 -9.53 11.19
C LYS A 93 -14.06 -10.86 11.01
N ASP A 94 -13.26 -11.92 10.97
CA ASP A 94 -13.77 -13.28 10.92
C ASP A 94 -14.15 -13.74 12.32
N GLU A 95 -15.44 -14.04 12.51
CA GLU A 95 -15.98 -14.51 13.80
C GLU A 95 -15.55 -15.94 14.12
N ASP A 96 -15.17 -16.73 13.13
CA ASP A 96 -14.71 -18.10 13.28
C ASP A 96 -13.18 -18.20 13.49
N SER A 97 -12.49 -17.08 13.61
CA SER A 97 -11.06 -17.01 13.91
C SER A 97 -10.70 -17.73 15.20
N ILE A 98 -9.64 -18.50 15.17
CA ILE A 98 -9.19 -19.37 16.26
C ILE A 98 -7.80 -18.90 16.74
N GLY A 99 -7.63 -18.85 18.08
CA GLY A 99 -6.33 -18.54 18.68
C GLY A 99 -5.93 -17.09 18.59
N ASP A 100 -4.68 -16.80 18.99
CA ASP A 100 -4.14 -15.46 19.14
C ASP A 100 -2.89 -15.23 18.29
N ASP A 101 -2.50 -16.20 17.49
CA ASP A 101 -1.33 -16.10 16.62
C ASP A 101 -1.72 -15.47 15.28
N TYR A 102 -1.42 -14.19 15.15
CA TYR A 102 -1.75 -13.39 13.98
C TYR A 102 -0.51 -12.85 13.29
N GLU A 103 -0.53 -12.88 11.96
CA GLU A 103 0.40 -12.17 11.10
C GLU A 103 -0.29 -10.93 10.53
N VAL A 104 0.40 -9.79 10.57
CA VAL A 104 -0.10 -8.54 10.03
C VAL A 104 0.67 -8.18 8.78
N ILE A 105 -0.06 -7.97 7.68
CA ILE A 105 0.48 -7.49 6.41
C ILE A 105 -0.12 -6.13 6.11
N VAL A 106 0.73 -5.14 5.87
CA VAL A 106 0.30 -3.82 5.42
C VAL A 106 0.81 -3.59 4.00
N ARG A 107 -0.10 -3.19 3.13
CA ARG A 107 0.20 -2.81 1.75
C ARG A 107 -0.03 -1.32 1.57
N VAL A 108 0.86 -0.69 0.85
CA VAL A 108 0.72 0.73 0.50
C VAL A 108 -0.11 0.83 -0.77
N LEU A 109 -1.34 1.33 -0.66
CA LEU A 109 -2.21 1.58 -1.81
C LEU A 109 -1.83 2.88 -2.51
N GLN A 110 -1.44 3.88 -1.73
CA GLN A 110 -0.90 5.14 -2.21
C GLN A 110 0.30 5.53 -1.37
N GLN A 111 1.45 5.62 -2.00
CA GLN A 111 2.68 6.09 -1.34
C GLN A 111 2.49 7.53 -0.84
N PRO A 112 3.12 7.88 0.30
CA PRO A 112 3.11 9.26 0.75
C PRO A 112 3.60 10.19 -0.36
N ASN A 113 2.77 11.16 -0.74
CA ASN A 113 3.09 12.15 -1.76
C ASN A 113 2.68 13.55 -1.33
N CYS A 114 3.44 14.52 -1.80
CA CYS A 114 3.16 15.94 -1.56
C CYS A 114 2.01 16.41 -2.44
N LEU A 115 0.94 16.89 -1.83
CA LEU A 115 -0.17 17.55 -2.53
C LEU A 115 0.12 19.03 -2.75
N GLU A 116 0.61 19.69 -1.71
CA GLU A 116 0.84 21.13 -1.68
C GLU A 116 1.98 21.46 -0.73
N CYS A 117 2.80 22.42 -1.12
CA CYS A 117 3.82 23.00 -0.28
C CYS A 117 3.73 24.52 -0.37
N THR A 118 3.50 25.18 0.76
CA THR A 118 3.35 26.61 0.85
C THR A 118 4.31 27.21 1.88
N ILE A 119 4.62 28.49 1.72
CA ILE A 119 5.37 29.25 2.73
C ILE A 119 4.39 29.70 3.81
N SER A 120 4.79 29.58 5.08
CA SER A 120 3.98 30.03 6.21
C SER A 120 3.71 31.55 6.16
N PRO A 121 2.63 32.04 6.79
CA PRO A 121 2.27 33.48 6.78
C PRO A 121 3.39 34.38 7.27
N ASN A 122 4.18 33.96 8.25
CA ASN A 122 5.33 34.71 8.75
C ASN A 122 6.58 34.59 7.86
N GLY A 123 6.54 33.76 6.82
CA GLY A 123 7.60 33.59 5.84
C GLY A 123 8.81 32.78 6.29
N ASN A 124 8.82 32.19 7.49
CA ASN A 124 9.98 31.50 8.06
C ASN A 124 9.98 30.00 7.85
N LYS A 125 8.81 29.42 7.62
CA LYS A 125 8.61 27.97 7.55
C LYS A 125 7.86 27.58 6.30
N THR A 126 7.86 26.30 6.01
CA THR A 126 7.06 25.73 4.93
C THR A 126 6.02 24.78 5.51
N ILE A 127 4.84 24.76 4.90
CA ILE A 127 3.73 23.88 5.27
C ILE A 127 3.53 22.90 4.11
N VAL A 128 3.68 21.61 4.39
CA VAL A 128 3.56 20.54 3.40
C VAL A 128 2.36 19.66 3.71
N GLN A 129 1.48 19.50 2.73
CA GLN A 129 0.36 18.57 2.79
C GLN A 129 0.78 17.27 2.14
N VAL A 130 0.71 16.17 2.89
CA VAL A 130 1.06 14.83 2.43
C VAL A 130 -0.13 13.91 2.58
N GLU A 131 -0.44 13.15 1.54
CA GLU A 131 -1.46 12.11 1.59
C GLU A 131 -0.87 10.72 1.39
N ARG A 132 -1.50 9.73 1.98
CA ARG A 132 -1.14 8.32 1.88
C ARG A 132 -2.35 7.43 2.10
N GLU A 133 -2.31 6.22 1.59
CA GLU A 133 -3.34 5.21 1.82
C GLU A 133 -2.73 3.85 2.10
N LEU A 134 -3.16 3.21 3.18
CA LEU A 134 -2.68 1.93 3.65
C LEU A 134 -3.83 0.92 3.76
N LEU A 135 -3.55 -0.31 3.38
CA LEU A 135 -4.41 -1.47 3.57
C LEU A 135 -3.76 -2.42 4.58
N ALA A 136 -4.48 -2.76 5.63
CA ALA A 136 -4.03 -3.74 6.62
C ALA A 136 -4.81 -5.04 6.47
N GLU A 137 -4.10 -6.15 6.46
CA GLU A 137 -4.66 -7.50 6.49
C GLU A 137 -4.08 -8.24 7.69
N VAL A 138 -4.97 -8.94 8.42
CA VAL A 138 -4.59 -9.81 9.53
C VAL A 138 -4.84 -11.25 9.09
N ILE A 139 -3.80 -12.06 9.14
CA ILE A 139 -3.84 -13.49 8.80
C ILE A 139 -3.81 -14.29 10.08
N GLY A 140 -4.72 -15.22 10.21
CA GLY A 140 -4.84 -16.10 11.36
C GLY A 140 -5.51 -17.41 10.98
N GLU A 141 -5.65 -18.29 11.94
CA GLU A 141 -6.34 -19.57 11.77
C GLU A 141 -7.85 -19.38 11.88
N THR A 142 -8.58 -20.04 10.99
CA THR A 142 -10.04 -20.03 10.99
C THR A 142 -10.59 -21.40 10.56
N LYS A 143 -11.86 -21.58 10.79
CA LYS A 143 -12.61 -22.75 10.36
C LYS A 143 -13.41 -22.46 9.10
N VAL A 144 -13.32 -23.37 8.14
CA VAL A 144 -14.10 -23.31 6.90
C VAL A 144 -14.81 -24.64 6.69
N CYS A 145 -16.09 -24.59 6.38
CA CYS A 145 -16.86 -25.76 5.98
C CYS A 145 -16.82 -25.87 4.46
N VAL A 146 -16.27 -26.97 3.95
CA VAL A 146 -16.12 -27.19 2.51
C VAL A 146 -16.95 -28.37 2.05
N ALA A 147 -17.50 -28.26 0.86
CA ALA A 147 -18.13 -29.39 0.20
C ALA A 147 -17.05 -30.34 -0.34
N VAL A 148 -17.14 -31.61 0.01
CA VAL A 148 -16.20 -32.63 -0.43
C VAL A 148 -16.70 -33.25 -1.72
N ASN A 149 -15.84 -33.30 -2.75
CA ASN A 149 -16.16 -34.00 -3.97
C ASN A 149 -16.16 -35.52 -3.69
N PRO A 150 -17.32 -36.23 -3.86
CA PRO A 150 -17.41 -37.64 -3.58
C PRO A 150 -16.57 -38.50 -4.53
N LYS A 151 -16.18 -37.98 -5.69
CA LYS A 151 -15.31 -38.66 -6.66
C LYS A 151 -13.83 -38.48 -6.38
N GLY A 152 -13.45 -37.68 -5.39
CA GLY A 152 -12.06 -37.36 -5.12
C GLY A 152 -11.50 -36.31 -6.10
N CYS A 153 -10.20 -36.25 -6.22
CA CYS A 153 -9.48 -35.48 -7.23
C CYS A 153 -9.14 -36.47 -8.35
N ASP A 154 -10.10 -36.80 -9.19
CA ASP A 154 -9.80 -37.59 -10.39
C ASP A 154 -9.03 -36.68 -11.36
N ASP A 155 -7.85 -37.11 -11.74
CA ASP A 155 -6.95 -36.43 -12.67
C ASP A 155 -7.49 -36.38 -14.13
N GLU A 156 -8.77 -36.75 -14.31
CA GLU A 156 -9.42 -36.80 -15.63
C GLU A 156 -10.26 -35.57 -15.97
N ASP A 157 -10.40 -34.57 -15.07
CA ASP A 157 -10.81 -33.26 -15.49
C ASP A 157 -9.59 -32.54 -16.09
N GLU A 158 -9.14 -33.01 -17.28
CA GLU A 158 -8.41 -32.16 -18.19
C GLU A 158 -9.22 -30.87 -18.26
N PHE A 159 -8.61 -29.81 -17.77
CA PHE A 159 -9.01 -28.47 -18.19
C PHE A 159 -8.79 -28.45 -19.70
N ASP A 160 -9.80 -28.84 -20.48
CA ASP A 160 -9.92 -28.43 -21.86
C ASP A 160 -10.01 -26.91 -21.84
N ILE A 161 -8.86 -26.28 -21.75
CA ILE A 161 -8.73 -24.91 -22.23
C ILE A 161 -8.80 -25.12 -23.74
N ASP A 162 -10.01 -25.00 -24.31
CA ASP A 162 -10.16 -24.70 -25.72
C ASP A 162 -9.44 -23.38 -25.95
N VAL A 163 -8.13 -23.47 -26.15
CA VAL A 163 -7.36 -22.42 -26.75
C VAL A 163 -7.74 -22.55 -28.23
N ASP A 164 -8.66 -21.71 -28.68
CA ASP A 164 -8.85 -21.54 -30.11
C ASP A 164 -7.49 -21.19 -30.71
N ASP A 165 -6.89 -22.17 -31.38
CA ASP A 165 -5.62 -22.02 -32.09
C ASP A 165 -5.68 -20.90 -33.17
N ASP A 166 -6.86 -20.41 -33.46
CA ASP A 166 -7.12 -19.32 -34.42
C ASP A 166 -6.73 -17.92 -33.89
N GLU A 167 -6.53 -17.75 -32.56
CA GLU A 167 -6.09 -16.43 -32.02
C GLU A 167 -4.58 -16.21 -32.11
N PHE A 168 -3.79 -17.23 -32.45
CA PHE A 168 -2.34 -17.08 -32.59
C PHE A 168 -1.84 -16.90 -34.04
N GLU A 169 -2.73 -17.01 -35.03
CA GLU A 169 -2.32 -16.84 -36.44
C GLU A 169 -2.13 -15.38 -36.87
N ASP A 170 -2.58 -14.39 -36.07
CA ASP A 170 -2.45 -12.97 -36.39
C ASP A 170 -1.28 -12.24 -35.65
N LEU A 171 -0.38 -12.97 -35.01
CA LEU A 171 0.83 -12.37 -34.46
C LEU A 171 1.88 -12.24 -35.57
N ASP A 172 2.03 -11.01 -36.07
CA ASP A 172 3.06 -10.64 -37.04
C ASP A 172 4.45 -11.00 -36.50
N PRO A 173 5.16 -11.97 -37.13
CA PRO A 173 6.47 -12.41 -36.63
C PRO A 173 7.57 -11.34 -36.78
N ASP A 174 7.31 -10.24 -37.49
CA ASP A 174 8.27 -9.14 -37.66
C ASP A 174 8.26 -8.15 -36.48
N PHE A 175 7.33 -8.31 -35.52
CA PHE A 175 7.27 -7.44 -34.32
C PHE A 175 8.44 -7.66 -33.34
N ILE A 176 9.16 -8.79 -33.45
CA ILE A 176 10.24 -9.18 -32.50
C ILE A 176 11.63 -8.75 -33.01
N LEU A 177 11.76 -8.35 -34.26
CA LEU A 177 13.02 -7.84 -34.80
C LEU A 177 13.00 -6.32 -34.78
N GLY A 178 13.31 -5.72 -33.65
CA GLY A 178 13.65 -4.31 -33.55
C GLY A 178 14.93 -4.07 -34.34
N ASP A 179 14.85 -3.20 -35.34
CA ASP A 179 15.98 -2.72 -36.10
C ASP A 179 17.03 -2.10 -35.19
N ASP A 180 18.20 -2.74 -35.11
CA ASP A 180 19.44 -2.08 -34.73
C ASP A 180 19.96 -1.25 -35.91
N GLU A 181 19.80 0.04 -35.83
CA GLU A 181 20.69 1.03 -36.48
C GLU A 181 20.99 2.18 -35.54
#